data_5ca186d720bbd0962054c61c69a18538
#
_entry.id   5ca186d720bbd0962054c61c69a18538
#
_cell.length_a   1.000
_cell.length_b   1.000
_cell.length_c   1.000
_cell.angle_alpha   90.00
_cell.angle_beta   90.00
_cell.angle_gamma   90.00
#
_symmetry.space_group_name_H-M   'P 1'
#
loop_
_entity.id
_entity.type
_entity.pdbx_description
1 polymer ?
#
loop_
_entity_poly.entity_id
_entity_poly.type
_entity_poly.pdbx_seq_one_letter_code
_entity_poly.pdbx_strand_id
1 'polypeptide(L)'
;MVFLDETKNLPMVDAIMHKYLDNANAVSITFDKLDVFSTWSGLFIVHLTATNIPEGFLSLVNDIRNEIAYTNSNIQSDFRLHVTLGRLSEPKADIDDIEFLIDEIDFLPLSLTLNEVEYREFRGRSIYKNKLK
;
A
#
# COMPACT_ATOMS: atom_id res chain seq x y z
N MET A 1 -0.12 -0.78 2.10
CA MET A 1 -0.93 0.42 2.41
C MET A 1 -2.30 0.27 1.77
N VAL A 2 -3.34 0.59 2.49
CA VAL A 2 -4.71 0.63 1.97
C VAL A 2 -5.10 2.09 1.83
N PHE A 3 -5.48 2.51 0.63
CA PHE A 3 -6.00 3.85 0.40
C PHE A 3 -7.52 3.82 0.47
N LEU A 4 -8.04 4.73 1.26
CA LEU A 4 -9.47 4.97 1.38
C LEU A 4 -9.75 6.38 0.89
N ASP A 5 -10.82 6.56 0.13
CA ASP A 5 -11.37 7.89 -0.09
C ASP A 5 -11.87 8.46 1.24
N GLU A 6 -12.21 9.75 1.25
CA GLU A 6 -12.72 10.40 2.44
C GLU A 6 -13.76 9.52 3.16
N THR A 7 -13.36 8.96 4.30
CA THR A 7 -14.27 8.21 5.13
C THR A 7 -14.97 9.16 6.10
N LYS A 8 -16.27 9.23 5.99
CA LYS A 8 -17.09 10.01 6.91
C LYS A 8 -17.31 9.29 8.25
N ASN A 9 -16.91 8.02 8.35
CA ASN A 9 -17.12 7.21 9.55
C ASN A 9 -15.79 6.68 10.11
N LEU A 10 -14.96 7.59 10.61
CA LEU A 10 -13.67 7.26 11.21
C LEU A 10 -13.78 6.32 12.43
N PRO A 11 -14.77 6.46 13.34
CA PRO A 11 -14.91 5.52 14.46
C PRO A 11 -15.11 4.07 14.02
N MET A 12 -15.82 3.84 12.91
CA MET A 12 -16.03 2.51 12.37
C MET A 12 -14.74 1.94 11.77
N VAL A 13 -13.99 2.75 11.02
CA VAL A 13 -12.69 2.35 10.47
C VAL A 13 -11.72 2.02 11.58
N ASP A 14 -11.67 2.83 12.62
CA ASP A 14 -10.85 2.57 13.80
C ASP A 14 -11.19 1.23 14.47
N ALA A 15 -12.48 0.95 14.65
CA ALA A 15 -12.95 -0.32 15.20
C ALA A 15 -12.53 -1.52 14.34
N ILE A 16 -12.61 -1.40 13.02
CA ILE A 16 -12.17 -2.44 12.08
C ILE A 16 -10.65 -2.65 12.19
N MET A 17 -9.88 -1.58 12.26
CA MET A 17 -8.43 -1.68 12.44
C MET A 17 -8.07 -2.40 13.75
N HIS A 18 -8.72 -2.06 14.85
CA HIS A 18 -8.53 -2.74 16.12
C HIS A 18 -8.87 -4.23 16.03
N LYS A 19 -10.00 -4.56 15.40
CA LYS A 19 -10.44 -5.95 15.24
C LYS A 19 -9.39 -6.83 14.57
N TYR A 20 -8.77 -6.34 13.49
CA TYR A 20 -7.86 -7.15 12.67
C TYR A 20 -6.39 -7.00 13.04
N LEU A 21 -5.98 -5.86 13.57
CA LEU A 21 -4.56 -5.52 13.69
C LEU A 21 -4.02 -5.56 15.11
N ASP A 22 -4.85 -5.47 16.15
CA ASP A 22 -4.37 -5.45 17.53
C ASP A 22 -3.55 -6.71 17.90
N ASN A 23 -3.90 -7.85 17.33
CA ASN A 23 -3.22 -9.12 17.57
C ASN A 23 -2.54 -9.68 16.32
N ALA A 24 -2.39 -8.89 15.27
CA ALA A 24 -1.72 -9.33 14.06
C ALA A 24 -0.22 -9.54 14.28
N ASN A 25 0.34 -10.52 13.57
CA ASN A 25 1.76 -10.80 13.63
C ASN A 25 2.55 -9.91 12.68
N ALA A 26 3.78 -9.64 13.06
CA ALA A 26 4.74 -9.05 12.15
C ALA A 26 4.95 -9.96 10.93
N VAL A 27 5.21 -9.38 9.79
CA VAL A 27 5.39 -10.11 8.54
C VAL A 27 6.68 -9.67 7.86
N SER A 28 7.45 -10.64 7.36
CA SER A 28 8.64 -10.37 6.56
C SER A 28 8.31 -10.45 5.08
N ILE A 29 8.69 -9.43 4.35
CA ILE A 29 8.45 -9.31 2.91
C ILE A 29 9.76 -8.99 2.21
N THR A 30 10.03 -9.68 1.11
CA THR A 30 11.16 -9.38 0.23
C THR A 30 10.67 -8.57 -0.96
N PHE A 31 11.15 -7.35 -1.05
CA PHE A 31 10.86 -6.44 -2.16
C PHE A 31 11.90 -6.68 -3.25
N ASP A 32 11.51 -7.43 -4.25
CA ASP A 32 12.38 -7.96 -5.30
C ASP A 32 12.03 -7.45 -6.70
N LYS A 33 11.08 -6.56 -6.81
CA LYS A 33 10.61 -6.03 -8.09
C LYS A 33 10.53 -4.51 -8.07
N LEU A 34 11.10 -3.90 -9.09
CA LEU A 34 10.94 -2.47 -9.38
C LEU A 34 9.78 -2.30 -10.36
N ASP A 35 8.86 -1.41 -10.06
CA ASP A 35 7.68 -1.17 -10.87
C ASP A 35 7.28 0.31 -10.87
N VAL A 36 6.33 0.64 -11.71
CA VAL A 36 5.81 2.01 -11.83
C VAL A 36 4.31 1.99 -12.04
N PHE A 37 3.62 2.95 -11.46
CA PHE A 37 2.24 3.23 -11.81
C PHE A 37 2.04 4.73 -12.01
N SER A 38 1.04 5.09 -12.80
CA SER A 38 0.65 6.48 -12.99
C SER A 38 -0.48 6.85 -12.04
N THR A 39 -0.43 8.09 -11.56
CA THR A 39 -1.53 8.67 -10.81
C THR A 39 -2.49 9.40 -11.76
N TRP A 40 -3.69 9.69 -11.29
CA TRP A 40 -4.67 10.48 -12.04
C TRP A 40 -4.15 11.89 -12.40
N SER A 41 -3.18 12.41 -11.65
CA SER A 41 -2.58 13.72 -11.91
C SER A 41 -1.43 13.67 -12.92
N GLY A 42 -1.15 12.51 -13.52
CA GLY A 42 -0.07 12.35 -14.50
C GLY A 42 1.31 12.17 -13.92
N LEU A 43 1.43 11.94 -12.64
CA LEU A 43 2.70 11.60 -12.00
C LEU A 43 2.96 10.09 -12.14
N PHE A 44 4.22 9.73 -12.35
CA PHE A 44 4.69 8.36 -12.30
C PHE A 44 5.32 8.08 -10.93
N ILE A 45 4.86 7.02 -10.28
CA ILE A 45 5.39 6.57 -9.00
C ILE A 45 6.26 5.35 -9.24
N VAL A 46 7.57 5.52 -9.10
CA VAL A 46 8.54 4.41 -9.15
C VAL A 46 8.66 3.82 -7.75
N HIS A 47 8.50 2.51 -7.64
CA HIS A 47 8.41 1.85 -6.36
C HIS A 47 8.98 0.44 -6.38
N LEU A 48 9.33 -0.05 -5.20
CA LEU A 48 9.60 -1.47 -4.98
C LEU A 48 8.29 -2.18 -4.62
N THR A 49 8.13 -3.37 -5.14
CA THR A 49 7.06 -4.29 -4.77
C THR A 49 7.61 -5.71 -4.61
N ALA A 50 6.77 -6.64 -4.24
CA ALA A 50 7.15 -8.03 -4.03
C ALA A 50 6.46 -8.94 -5.04
N THR A 51 7.23 -9.84 -5.65
CA THR A 51 6.68 -10.91 -6.50
C THR A 51 5.84 -11.87 -5.66
N ASN A 52 6.31 -12.19 -4.45
CA ASN A 52 5.63 -13.08 -3.53
C ASN A 52 5.21 -12.31 -2.28
N ILE A 53 3.91 -12.11 -2.13
CA ILE A 53 3.33 -11.51 -0.92
C ILE A 53 2.86 -12.66 -0.02
N PRO A 54 3.26 -12.70 1.26
CA PRO A 54 2.78 -13.73 2.18
C PRO A 54 1.25 -13.81 2.19
N GLU A 55 0.72 -15.00 2.04
CA GLU A 55 -0.73 -15.23 1.88
C GLU A 55 -1.51 -14.73 3.10
N GLY A 56 -0.99 -14.94 4.30
CA GLY A 56 -1.62 -14.45 5.53
C GLY A 56 -1.71 -12.92 5.57
N PHE A 57 -0.70 -12.24 5.09
CA PHE A 57 -0.73 -10.77 4.99
C PHE A 57 -1.74 -10.30 3.94
N LEU A 58 -1.76 -10.94 2.79
CA LEU A 58 -2.70 -10.58 1.72
C LEU A 58 -4.15 -10.82 2.15
N SER A 59 -4.42 -11.94 2.85
CA SER A 59 -5.74 -12.24 3.40
C SER A 59 -6.16 -11.19 4.43
N LEU A 60 -5.25 -10.81 5.32
CA LEU A 60 -5.53 -9.78 6.33
C LEU A 60 -5.91 -8.45 5.69
N VAL A 61 -5.15 -8.02 4.69
CA VAL A 61 -5.44 -6.76 3.97
C VAL A 61 -6.79 -6.84 3.25
N ASN A 62 -7.08 -7.96 2.60
CA ASN A 62 -8.34 -8.16 1.89
C ASN A 62 -9.54 -8.19 2.85
N ASP A 63 -9.41 -8.83 4.01
CA ASP A 63 -10.46 -8.86 5.03
C ASP A 63 -10.78 -7.46 5.54
N ILE A 64 -9.77 -6.67 5.84
CA ILE A 64 -9.94 -5.27 6.26
C ILE A 64 -10.64 -4.46 5.15
N ARG A 65 -10.17 -4.57 3.92
CA ARG A 65 -10.73 -3.85 2.78
C ARG A 65 -12.19 -4.22 2.53
N ASN A 66 -12.51 -5.49 2.57
CA ASN A 66 -13.86 -5.99 2.34
C ASN A 66 -14.82 -5.49 3.42
N GLU A 67 -14.41 -5.48 4.68
CA GLU A 67 -15.24 -5.00 5.77
C GLU A 67 -15.46 -3.48 5.68
N ILE A 68 -14.44 -2.73 5.34
CA ILE A 68 -14.58 -1.29 5.09
C ILE A 68 -15.48 -1.03 3.88
N ALA A 69 -15.36 -1.78 2.80
CA ALA A 69 -16.20 -1.65 1.61
C ALA A 69 -17.67 -1.95 1.90
N TYR A 70 -17.95 -2.89 2.78
CA TYR A 70 -19.31 -3.20 3.20
C TYR A 70 -19.98 -2.04 3.92
N THR A 71 -19.22 -1.29 4.70
CA THR A 71 -19.71 -0.15 5.50
C THR A 71 -19.57 1.19 4.81
N ASN A 72 -18.66 1.28 3.84
CA ASN A 72 -18.36 2.49 3.08
C ASN A 72 -17.90 2.10 1.67
N SER A 73 -18.67 2.46 0.67
CA SER A 73 -18.42 2.08 -0.72
C SER A 73 -17.20 2.75 -1.37
N ASN A 74 -16.50 3.62 -0.66
CA ASN A 74 -15.41 4.43 -1.22
C ASN A 74 -14.04 3.82 -0.98
N ILE A 75 -13.85 2.55 -1.28
CA ILE A 75 -12.51 1.97 -1.37
C ILE A 75 -11.97 2.19 -2.77
N GLN A 76 -10.81 2.81 -2.83
CA GLN A 76 -10.07 2.87 -4.08
C GLN A 76 -9.68 1.47 -4.56
N SER A 77 -9.59 1.32 -5.87
CA SER A 77 -9.33 0.11 -6.61
C SER A 77 -8.33 -0.85 -5.95
N ASP A 78 -7.42 -1.39 -6.61
CA ASP A 78 -6.60 -2.52 -6.15
C ASP A 78 -5.60 -2.15 -5.06
N PHE A 79 -5.41 -3.07 -4.11
CA PHE A 79 -4.33 -2.99 -3.18
C PHE A 79 -2.99 -3.12 -3.90
N ARG A 80 -2.08 -2.19 -3.64
CA ARG A 80 -0.71 -2.23 -4.16
C ARG A 80 0.28 -2.14 -3.00
N LEU A 81 0.97 -3.24 -2.74
CA LEU A 81 2.10 -3.22 -1.82
C LEU A 81 3.25 -2.49 -2.51
N HIS A 82 3.70 -1.38 -1.93
CA HIS A 82 4.79 -0.64 -2.53
C HIS A 82 5.59 0.18 -1.52
N VAL A 83 6.86 0.35 -1.83
CA VAL A 83 7.75 1.31 -1.18
C VAL A 83 8.14 2.33 -2.24
N THR A 84 7.63 3.54 -2.11
CA THR A 84 7.90 4.61 -3.07
C THR A 84 9.37 5.01 -3.03
N LEU A 85 10.03 4.96 -4.19
CA LEU A 85 11.41 5.41 -4.35
C LEU A 85 11.48 6.81 -4.91
N GLY A 86 10.55 7.17 -5.79
CA GLY A 86 10.56 8.47 -6.41
C GLY A 86 9.31 8.76 -7.22
N ARG A 87 9.17 10.02 -7.58
CA ARG A 87 8.07 10.52 -8.39
C ARG A 87 8.64 11.21 -9.61
N LEU A 88 8.10 10.89 -10.77
CA LEU A 88 8.50 11.48 -12.04
C LEU A 88 7.33 12.26 -12.62
N SER A 89 7.62 13.48 -13.05
CA SER A 89 6.66 14.32 -13.76
C SER A 89 7.21 14.60 -15.17
N GLU A 90 6.86 13.73 -16.12
CA GLU A 90 7.28 13.85 -17.50
C GLU A 90 6.05 13.82 -18.42
N PRO A 91 5.53 15.00 -18.80
CA PRO A 91 4.25 15.07 -19.53
C PRO A 91 4.27 14.42 -20.92
N LYS A 92 5.45 14.16 -21.48
CA LYS A 92 5.60 13.59 -22.82
C LYS A 92 5.92 12.10 -22.83
N ALA A 93 6.26 11.53 -21.66
CA ALA A 93 6.51 10.11 -21.55
C ALA A 93 5.21 9.36 -21.24
N ASP A 94 5.05 8.18 -21.79
CA ASP A 94 4.01 7.27 -21.36
C ASP A 94 4.58 6.24 -20.35
N ILE A 95 3.69 5.45 -19.75
CA ILE A 95 4.09 4.47 -18.74
C ILE A 95 5.00 3.38 -19.32
N ASP A 96 4.81 3.01 -20.58
CA ASP A 96 5.61 1.97 -21.23
C ASP A 96 7.08 2.41 -21.39
N ASP A 97 7.32 3.69 -21.65
CA ASP A 97 8.67 4.26 -21.71
C ASP A 97 9.38 4.16 -20.35
N ILE A 98 8.66 4.43 -19.27
CA ILE A 98 9.20 4.36 -17.92
C ILE A 98 9.44 2.90 -17.53
N GLU A 99 8.52 1.99 -17.83
CA GLU A 99 8.68 0.56 -17.57
C GLU A 99 9.89 -0.01 -18.30
N PHE A 100 10.12 0.38 -19.53
CA PHE A 100 11.29 -0.04 -20.30
C PHE A 100 12.59 0.39 -19.61
N LEU A 101 12.65 1.62 -19.10
CA LEU A 101 13.82 2.13 -18.41
C LEU A 101 14.09 1.42 -17.08
N ILE A 102 13.05 1.16 -16.29
CA ILE A 102 13.23 0.50 -15.00
C ILE A 102 13.55 -0.99 -15.13
N ASP A 103 13.11 -1.65 -16.20
CA ASP A 103 13.44 -3.06 -16.47
C ASP A 103 14.94 -3.29 -16.69
N GLU A 104 15.67 -2.25 -17.08
CA GLU A 104 17.12 -2.29 -17.26
C GLU A 104 17.91 -2.02 -15.96
N ILE A 105 17.23 -1.66 -14.88
CA ILE A 105 17.89 -1.33 -13.61
C ILE A 105 18.07 -2.60 -12.78
N ASP A 106 19.32 -2.91 -12.47
CA ASP A 106 19.66 -3.97 -11.51
C ASP A 106 19.64 -3.41 -10.10
N PHE A 107 19.02 -4.13 -9.19
CA PHE A 107 19.04 -3.80 -7.77
C PHE A 107 19.04 -5.07 -6.92
N LEU A 108 19.49 -4.94 -5.67
CA LEU A 108 19.46 -6.04 -4.72
C LEU A 108 18.10 -6.11 -4.04
N PRO A 109 17.49 -7.29 -3.91
CA PRO A 109 16.25 -7.45 -3.16
C PRO A 109 16.40 -6.93 -1.73
N LEU A 110 15.35 -6.27 -1.24
CA LEU A 110 15.29 -5.72 0.10
C LEU A 110 14.29 -6.51 0.94
N SER A 111 14.78 -7.17 1.99
CA SER A 111 13.91 -7.86 2.95
C SER A 111 13.64 -6.98 4.15
N LEU A 112 12.37 -6.77 4.44
CA LEU A 112 11.90 -5.96 5.56
C LEU A 112 10.93 -6.76 6.42
N THR A 113 11.04 -6.57 7.73
CA THR A 113 10.02 -7.04 8.66
C THR A 113 9.08 -5.89 8.97
N LEU A 114 7.83 -6.03 8.58
CA LEU A 114 6.78 -5.07 8.86
C LEU A 114 6.27 -5.34 10.28
N ASN A 115 6.65 -4.51 11.21
CA ASN A 115 6.36 -4.67 12.64
C ASN A 115 5.52 -3.54 13.22
N GLU A 116 5.11 -2.60 12.38
CA GLU A 116 4.25 -1.49 12.76
C GLU A 116 3.25 -1.21 11.65
N VAL A 117 2.05 -0.89 12.04
CA VAL A 117 0.97 -0.51 11.13
C VAL A 117 0.35 0.79 11.59
N GLU A 118 0.05 1.65 10.65
CA GLU A 118 -0.59 2.94 10.90
C GLU A 118 -1.68 3.19 9.87
N TYR A 119 -2.83 3.63 10.35
CA TYR A 119 -3.86 4.24 9.51
C TYR A 119 -3.81 5.75 9.69
N ARG A 120 -3.62 6.45 8.60
CA ARG A 120 -3.49 7.91 8.61
C ARG A 120 -4.50 8.52 7.64
N GLU A 121 -5.12 9.62 8.06
CA GLU A 121 -5.93 10.44 7.14
C GLU A 121 -5.05 11.03 6.04
N PHE A 122 -5.64 11.23 4.87
CA PHE A 122 -4.95 11.95 3.79
C PHE A 122 -4.58 13.36 4.25
N ARG A 123 -3.30 13.69 4.20
CA ARG A 123 -2.72 14.95 4.70
C ARG A 123 -3.02 15.25 6.16
N GLY A 124 -3.36 14.24 6.93
CA GLY A 124 -3.83 14.42 8.29
C GLY A 124 -3.09 13.62 9.32
N ARG A 125 -3.78 13.51 10.43
CA ARG A 125 -3.28 12.87 11.66
C ARG A 125 -3.35 11.35 11.56
N SER A 126 -2.56 10.69 12.41
CA SER A 126 -2.67 9.26 12.67
C SER A 126 -3.99 8.97 13.40
N ILE A 127 -4.77 8.03 12.87
CA ILE A 127 -6.04 7.59 13.46
C ILE A 127 -5.82 6.31 14.28
N TYR A 128 -5.02 5.41 13.75
CA TYR A 128 -4.70 4.13 14.38
C TYR A 128 -3.22 3.83 14.20
N LYS A 129 -2.59 3.36 15.27
CA LYS A 129 -1.19 2.93 15.21
C LYS A 129 -0.99 1.77 16.18
N ASN A 130 -0.35 0.71 15.73
CA ASN A 130 -0.05 -0.43 16.56
C ASN A 130 1.23 -1.14 16.12
N LYS A 131 1.86 -1.79 17.07
CA LYS A 131 2.98 -2.70 16.80
C LYS A 131 2.45 -4.10 16.56
N LEU A 132 2.92 -4.72 15.49
CA LEU A 132 2.65 -6.11 15.19
C LEU A 132 3.49 -7.03 16.08
N LYS A 133 2.98 -8.17 16.39
CA LYS A 133 3.63 -9.14 17.28
C LYS A 133 4.73 -9.92 16.58
#